data_69d28145b3f2e5ebe9c9397e0650b505
#
_entry.id   69d28145b3f2e5ebe9c9397e0650b505
#
_cell.length_a   1.000
_cell.length_b   1.000
_cell.length_c   1.000
_cell.angle_alpha   90.00
_cell.angle_beta   90.00
_cell.angle_gamma   90.00
#
_symmetry.space_group_name_H-M   'P 1'
#
loop_
_entity.id
_entity.type
_entity.pdbx_description
1 polymer ?
#
loop_
_entity_poly.entity_id
_entity_poly.type
_entity_poly.pdbx_seq_one_letter_code
_entity_poly.pdbx_strand_id
1 'polypeptide(L)'
;MKKIISEIKPFARAVEQSLTRRRRFKEKLVHRFAQAVADYSLIEPNEKIAVCISGGKDSMLMAKLFQELKRRNKIPFELAFLVMDPGYNVDNRKQIETNADLLDVPITIFESDIFNSVVNVEKSPCYLCARMRRGHLYKKAQELGCNKIALGHHYDDVIETTLMSMLWGGQIQTMMPKLHSTNFDGMELIRPMYYIREEDIIAWRDAHNLKFLRCACRFTERLEGEGDAESASKRKETKRLIQQLKKSNPAVEANIFNSMHNVALDAVIAYKTKGQKHHFLDSYKEELMLPNDPMILLSYINTKLRDNYKTLDALCDDLQADKKEIEQKLSAIDYIYDAKLNRFI
;
A
#
# COMPACT_ATOMS: atom_id res chain seq x y z
N MET A 1 -14.99 40.32 -5.43
CA MET A 1 -14.84 39.13 -6.27
C MET A 1 -13.78 39.29 -7.38
N LYS A 2 -13.88 40.25 -8.31
CA LYS A 2 -12.88 40.43 -9.42
C LYS A 2 -11.43 40.63 -8.94
N LYS A 3 -11.17 41.34 -7.85
CA LYS A 3 -9.82 41.59 -7.29
C LYS A 3 -9.19 40.32 -6.71
N ILE A 4 -9.99 39.45 -6.08
CA ILE A 4 -9.55 38.16 -5.53
C ILE A 4 -9.16 37.19 -6.67
N ILE A 5 -9.98 37.13 -7.73
CA ILE A 5 -9.70 36.27 -8.89
C ILE A 5 -8.42 36.69 -9.63
N SER A 6 -8.08 38.00 -9.65
CA SER A 6 -6.86 38.50 -10.30
C SER A 6 -5.57 38.10 -9.57
N GLU A 7 -5.63 37.79 -8.27
CA GLU A 7 -4.49 37.35 -7.46
C GLU A 7 -4.35 35.82 -7.38
N ILE A 8 -5.47 35.10 -7.40
CA ILE A 8 -5.51 33.63 -7.32
C ILE A 8 -4.85 32.96 -8.54
N LYS A 9 -5.20 33.39 -9.76
CA LYS A 9 -4.65 32.79 -10.99
C LYS A 9 -3.13 32.88 -11.11
N PRO A 10 -2.47 34.03 -10.82
CA PRO A 10 -1.01 34.13 -10.80
C PRO A 10 -0.37 33.21 -9.77
N PHE A 11 -0.95 33.07 -8.56
CA PHE A 11 -0.46 32.20 -7.51
C PHE A 11 -0.54 30.72 -7.90
N ALA A 12 -1.71 30.24 -8.34
CA ALA A 12 -1.88 28.88 -8.82
C ALA A 12 -0.90 28.53 -9.94
N ARG A 13 -0.69 29.45 -10.89
CA ARG A 13 0.29 29.30 -11.98
C ARG A 13 1.73 29.24 -11.45
N ALA A 14 2.09 30.04 -10.44
CA ALA A 14 3.41 29.99 -9.81
C ALA A 14 3.65 28.65 -9.12
N VAL A 15 2.66 28.09 -8.44
CA VAL A 15 2.72 26.75 -7.82
C VAL A 15 2.93 25.67 -8.89
N GLU A 16 2.19 25.70 -9.98
CA GLU A 16 2.34 24.75 -11.11
C GLU A 16 3.72 24.85 -11.75
N GLN A 17 4.19 26.07 -12.02
CA GLN A 17 5.53 26.30 -12.56
C GLN A 17 6.62 25.78 -11.61
N SER A 18 6.41 25.85 -10.30
CA SER A 18 7.39 25.36 -9.34
C SER A 18 7.53 23.84 -9.41
N LEU A 19 6.43 23.10 -9.58
CA LEU A 19 6.45 21.63 -9.74
C LEU A 19 7.20 21.19 -11.01
N THR A 20 7.18 22.01 -12.05
CA THR A 20 7.78 21.64 -13.34
C THR A 20 9.18 22.20 -13.55
N ARG A 21 9.49 23.40 -13.03
CA ARG A 21 10.75 24.12 -13.25
C ARG A 21 11.76 23.95 -12.12
N ARG A 22 11.33 23.90 -10.84
CA ARG A 22 12.25 23.66 -9.72
C ARG A 22 12.69 22.20 -9.75
N ARG A 23 13.99 21.95 -10.00
CA ARG A 23 14.56 20.61 -10.13
C ARG A 23 14.17 19.69 -8.98
N ARG A 24 14.25 20.16 -7.72
CA ARG A 24 13.87 19.38 -6.53
C ARG A 24 12.42 18.87 -6.60
N PHE A 25 11.45 19.77 -6.87
CA PHE A 25 10.03 19.39 -6.89
C PHE A 25 9.69 18.51 -8.09
N LYS A 26 10.31 18.79 -9.25
CA LYS A 26 10.16 17.93 -10.42
C LYS A 26 10.64 16.51 -10.16
N GLU A 27 11.83 16.34 -9.59
CA GLU A 27 12.42 15.02 -9.33
C GLU A 27 11.75 14.30 -8.13
N LYS A 28 11.55 15.02 -7.02
CA LYS A 28 11.11 14.43 -5.76
C LYS A 28 9.59 14.29 -5.63
N LEU A 29 8.82 15.09 -6.33
CA LEU A 29 7.36 15.06 -6.29
C LEU A 29 6.79 14.51 -7.60
N VAL A 30 6.97 15.22 -8.71
CA VAL A 30 6.30 14.88 -9.97
C VAL A 30 6.79 13.56 -10.56
N HIS A 31 8.12 13.33 -10.61
CA HIS A 31 8.66 12.09 -11.13
C HIS A 31 8.34 10.91 -10.21
N ARG A 32 8.43 11.09 -8.88
CA ARG A 32 8.08 10.05 -7.92
C ARG A 32 6.60 9.67 -7.96
N PHE A 33 5.72 10.67 -8.15
CA PHE A 33 4.29 10.43 -8.37
C PHE A 33 4.06 9.62 -9.64
N ALA A 34 4.61 10.05 -10.76
CA ALA A 34 4.49 9.35 -12.03
C ALA A 34 5.10 7.94 -12.00
N GLN A 35 6.21 7.77 -11.29
CA GLN A 35 6.84 6.48 -11.06
C GLN A 35 5.92 5.52 -10.31
N ALA A 36 5.32 5.96 -9.18
CA ALA A 36 4.38 5.12 -8.44
C ALA A 36 3.14 4.74 -9.27
N VAL A 37 2.63 5.68 -10.08
CA VAL A 37 1.51 5.41 -11.00
C VAL A 37 1.88 4.32 -12.00
N ALA A 38 3.09 4.34 -12.55
CA ALA A 38 3.56 3.36 -13.53
C ALA A 38 3.87 2.00 -12.87
N ASP A 39 4.71 1.99 -11.82
CA ASP A 39 5.20 0.76 -11.19
C ASP A 39 4.08 -0.10 -10.61
N TYR A 40 3.02 0.54 -10.08
CA TYR A 40 1.88 -0.16 -9.48
C TYR A 40 0.62 -0.17 -10.37
N SER A 41 0.72 0.28 -11.63
CA SER A 41 -0.41 0.35 -12.57
C SER A 41 -1.65 0.99 -11.92
N LEU A 42 -1.45 2.17 -11.30
CA LEU A 42 -2.50 2.81 -10.49
C LEU A 42 -3.60 3.42 -11.34
N ILE A 43 -3.30 3.81 -12.58
CA ILE A 43 -4.21 4.49 -13.50
C ILE A 43 -4.20 3.78 -14.84
N GLU A 44 -5.38 3.43 -15.32
CA GLU A 44 -5.60 2.89 -16.65
C GLU A 44 -6.32 3.91 -17.56
N PRO A 45 -6.23 3.77 -18.89
CA PRO A 45 -6.92 4.67 -19.81
C PRO A 45 -8.43 4.71 -19.58
N ASN A 46 -9.02 5.91 -19.70
CA ASN A 46 -10.45 6.18 -19.61
C ASN A 46 -11.08 5.96 -18.20
N GLU A 47 -10.27 5.86 -17.18
CA GLU A 47 -10.76 5.80 -15.80
C GLU A 47 -11.13 7.17 -15.28
N LYS A 48 -12.02 7.19 -14.28
CA LYS A 48 -12.39 8.39 -13.54
C LYS A 48 -12.04 8.23 -12.08
N ILE A 49 -11.18 9.12 -11.58
CA ILE A 49 -10.56 9.02 -10.26
C ILE A 49 -11.10 10.11 -9.34
N ALA A 50 -11.61 9.71 -8.19
CA ALA A 50 -11.98 10.62 -7.13
C ALA A 50 -10.75 10.90 -6.24
N VAL A 51 -10.20 12.10 -6.33
CA VAL A 51 -9.10 12.59 -5.50
C VAL A 51 -9.66 13.07 -4.17
N CYS A 52 -9.40 12.34 -3.09
CA CYS A 52 -9.94 12.61 -1.77
C CYS A 52 -9.10 13.65 -1.04
N ILE A 53 -9.69 14.80 -0.75
CA ILE A 53 -9.05 15.95 -0.10
C ILE A 53 -9.51 16.03 1.35
N SER A 54 -8.56 15.97 2.29
CA SER A 54 -8.80 16.08 3.73
C SER A 54 -8.55 17.48 4.29
N GLY A 55 -8.10 18.42 3.46
CA GLY A 55 -7.66 19.75 3.89
C GLY A 55 -6.20 19.81 4.38
N GLY A 56 -5.52 18.68 4.51
CA GLY A 56 -4.10 18.60 4.87
C GLY A 56 -3.18 18.81 3.66
N LYS A 57 -1.89 19.10 3.95
CA LYS A 57 -0.82 19.35 2.96
C LYS A 57 -0.70 18.24 1.92
N ASP A 58 -0.83 16.97 2.36
CA ASP A 58 -0.59 15.79 1.53
C ASP A 58 -1.67 15.64 0.45
N SER A 59 -2.94 15.77 0.84
CA SER A 59 -4.07 15.64 -0.07
C SER A 59 -4.15 16.79 -1.09
N MET A 60 -3.76 17.99 -0.69
CA MET A 60 -3.73 19.14 -1.60
C MET A 60 -2.57 19.05 -2.58
N LEU A 61 -1.38 18.62 -2.14
CA LEU A 61 -0.28 18.33 -3.07
C LEU A 61 -0.67 17.21 -4.05
N MET A 62 -1.29 16.13 -3.56
CA MET A 62 -1.79 15.04 -4.42
C MET A 62 -2.73 15.58 -5.52
N ALA A 63 -3.65 16.47 -5.18
CA ALA A 63 -4.53 17.10 -6.15
C ALA A 63 -3.76 17.86 -7.23
N LYS A 64 -2.73 18.64 -6.84
CA LYS A 64 -1.87 19.36 -7.81
C LYS A 64 -1.05 18.40 -8.68
N LEU A 65 -0.56 17.29 -8.11
CA LEU A 65 0.19 16.28 -8.87
C LEU A 65 -0.70 15.56 -9.89
N PHE A 66 -1.96 15.29 -9.56
CA PHE A 66 -2.94 14.75 -10.50
C PHE A 66 -3.26 15.74 -11.64
N GLN A 67 -3.44 17.03 -11.31
CA GLN A 67 -3.62 18.05 -12.35
C GLN A 67 -2.41 18.12 -13.29
N GLU A 68 -1.19 18.08 -12.76
CA GLU A 68 0.04 18.08 -13.55
C GLU A 68 0.16 16.80 -14.40
N LEU A 69 -0.18 15.63 -13.86
CA LEU A 69 -0.18 14.36 -14.59
C LEU A 69 -1.18 14.42 -15.76
N LYS A 70 -2.41 14.90 -15.50
CA LYS A 70 -3.46 15.06 -16.51
C LYS A 70 -3.03 16.03 -17.60
N ARG A 71 -2.37 17.15 -17.25
CA ARG A 71 -1.87 18.14 -18.20
C ARG A 71 -0.83 17.56 -19.17
N ARG A 72 -0.04 16.56 -18.73
CA ARG A 72 0.93 15.86 -19.60
C ARG A 72 0.29 14.94 -20.62
N ASN A 73 -0.98 14.59 -20.42
CA ASN A 73 -1.85 13.85 -21.34
C ASN A 73 -1.23 12.56 -21.92
N LYS A 74 -0.41 11.85 -21.14
CA LYS A 74 0.16 10.56 -21.57
C LYS A 74 -0.83 9.42 -21.47
N ILE A 75 -1.77 9.49 -20.51
CA ILE A 75 -2.84 8.55 -20.26
C ILE A 75 -4.13 9.36 -20.15
N PRO A 76 -5.17 9.07 -20.95
CA PRO A 76 -6.46 9.74 -20.83
C PRO A 76 -7.19 9.24 -19.58
N PHE A 77 -7.55 10.13 -18.66
CA PHE A 77 -8.36 9.85 -17.47
C PHE A 77 -9.09 11.11 -17.01
N GLU A 78 -10.12 10.92 -16.19
CA GLU A 78 -10.89 12.00 -15.61
C GLU A 78 -10.62 12.13 -14.11
N LEU A 79 -10.85 13.34 -13.57
CA LEU A 79 -10.65 13.65 -12.14
C LEU A 79 -11.92 14.29 -11.57
N ALA A 80 -12.27 13.84 -10.35
CA ALA A 80 -13.19 14.53 -9.46
C ALA A 80 -12.46 14.80 -8.14
N PHE A 81 -12.53 16.02 -7.62
CA PHE A 81 -11.87 16.38 -6.36
C PHE A 81 -12.91 16.45 -5.26
N LEU A 82 -12.84 15.51 -4.30
CA LEU A 82 -13.84 15.33 -3.27
C LEU A 82 -13.33 15.77 -1.90
N VAL A 83 -14.08 16.64 -1.26
CA VAL A 83 -13.93 16.96 0.16
C VAL A 83 -15.14 16.41 0.89
N MET A 84 -14.91 15.50 1.81
CA MET A 84 -15.92 15.06 2.73
C MET A 84 -15.86 15.92 3.99
N ASP A 85 -16.95 16.63 4.28
CA ASP A 85 -17.13 17.40 5.50
C ASP A 85 -17.79 16.50 6.56
N PRO A 86 -17.07 16.04 7.59
CA PRO A 86 -17.62 15.21 8.65
C PRO A 86 -18.26 16.03 9.79
N GLY A 87 -18.47 17.33 9.60
CA GLY A 87 -18.92 18.30 10.58
C GLY A 87 -17.79 19.25 11.00
N TYR A 88 -17.03 19.79 10.06
CA TYR A 88 -16.00 20.77 10.32
C TYR A 88 -16.58 22.05 10.99
N ASN A 89 -15.75 22.72 11.78
CA ASN A 89 -16.06 24.10 12.16
C ASN A 89 -15.93 25.04 10.93
N VAL A 90 -16.51 26.22 11.05
CA VAL A 90 -16.58 27.21 9.95
C VAL A 90 -15.19 27.60 9.46
N ASP A 91 -14.22 27.77 10.38
CA ASP A 91 -12.86 28.20 10.04
C ASP A 91 -12.09 27.12 9.30
N ASN A 92 -12.21 25.85 9.72
CA ASN A 92 -11.59 24.71 9.04
C ASN A 92 -12.15 24.54 7.62
N ARG A 93 -13.47 24.63 7.46
CA ARG A 93 -14.12 24.56 6.14
C ARG A 93 -13.64 25.69 5.23
N LYS A 94 -13.67 26.91 5.74
CA LYS A 94 -13.19 28.10 5.02
C LYS A 94 -11.72 27.99 4.62
N GLN A 95 -10.87 27.42 5.49
CA GLN A 95 -9.47 27.20 5.17
C GLN A 95 -9.29 26.19 4.01
N ILE A 96 -10.09 25.13 3.97
CA ILE A 96 -10.07 24.14 2.86
C ILE A 96 -10.50 24.81 1.56
N GLU A 97 -11.59 25.55 1.56
CA GLU A 97 -12.11 26.27 0.40
C GLU A 97 -11.09 27.31 -0.10
N THR A 98 -10.53 28.11 0.82
CA THR A 98 -9.49 29.11 0.48
C THR A 98 -8.26 28.45 -0.15
N ASN A 99 -7.78 27.33 0.40
CA ASN A 99 -6.64 26.62 -0.17
C ASN A 99 -6.96 26.01 -1.54
N ALA A 100 -8.18 25.47 -1.73
CA ALA A 100 -8.61 24.94 -3.02
C ALA A 100 -8.66 26.04 -4.07
N ASP A 101 -9.23 27.20 -3.74
CA ASP A 101 -9.25 28.36 -4.62
C ASP A 101 -7.83 28.85 -4.96
N LEU A 102 -6.97 29.03 -3.94
CA LEU A 102 -5.58 29.46 -4.13
C LEU A 102 -4.79 28.52 -5.05
N LEU A 103 -5.05 27.22 -4.96
CA LEU A 103 -4.38 26.20 -5.75
C LEU A 103 -5.08 25.89 -7.07
N ASP A 104 -6.20 26.54 -7.36
CA ASP A 104 -7.04 26.27 -8.55
C ASP A 104 -7.44 24.77 -8.64
N VAL A 105 -7.93 24.23 -7.53
CA VAL A 105 -8.43 22.85 -7.43
C VAL A 105 -9.96 22.91 -7.33
N PRO A 106 -10.69 22.44 -8.35
CA PRO A 106 -12.16 22.49 -8.35
C PRO A 106 -12.74 21.41 -7.43
N ILE A 107 -12.93 21.73 -6.15
CA ILE A 107 -13.44 20.79 -5.16
C ILE A 107 -14.96 20.67 -5.18
N THR A 108 -15.45 19.46 -4.91
CA THR A 108 -16.85 19.17 -4.60
C THR A 108 -16.93 18.78 -3.12
N ILE A 109 -17.59 19.62 -2.31
CA ILE A 109 -17.79 19.34 -0.89
C ILE A 109 -19.11 18.63 -0.70
N PHE A 110 -19.12 17.56 0.10
CA PHE A 110 -20.35 16.89 0.55
C PHE A 110 -20.29 16.65 2.05
N GLU A 111 -21.44 16.73 2.69
CA GLU A 111 -21.55 16.64 4.14
C GLU A 111 -21.83 15.20 4.58
N SER A 112 -21.38 14.85 5.78
CA SER A 112 -21.68 13.59 6.44
C SER A 112 -21.77 13.79 7.94
N ASP A 113 -22.59 13.01 8.61
CA ASP A 113 -22.84 13.12 10.05
C ASP A 113 -21.93 12.18 10.89
N ILE A 114 -20.71 11.96 10.41
CA ILE A 114 -19.79 11.00 11.04
C ILE A 114 -19.39 11.44 12.44
N PHE A 115 -19.12 12.72 12.65
CA PHE A 115 -18.69 13.19 13.96
C PHE A 115 -19.73 12.96 15.04
N ASN A 116 -21.01 13.15 14.75
CA ASN A 116 -22.08 12.86 15.69
C ASN A 116 -22.24 11.35 15.95
N SER A 117 -22.02 10.54 14.92
CA SER A 117 -22.12 9.07 15.01
C SER A 117 -20.97 8.43 15.82
N VAL A 118 -19.80 9.09 15.92
CA VAL A 118 -18.60 8.53 16.56
C VAL A 118 -18.41 9.09 17.98
N VAL A 119 -19.10 10.17 18.36
CA VAL A 119 -18.96 10.85 19.67
C VAL A 119 -19.16 9.90 20.86
N ASN A 120 -20.01 8.89 20.75
CA ASN A 120 -20.38 7.98 21.84
C ASN A 120 -19.65 6.64 21.81
N VAL A 121 -18.56 6.51 21.01
CA VAL A 121 -17.82 5.24 20.90
C VAL A 121 -16.58 5.29 21.77
N GLU A 122 -16.57 4.48 22.83
CA GLU A 122 -15.47 4.41 23.80
C GLU A 122 -14.20 3.69 23.27
N LYS A 123 -14.36 2.72 22.35
CA LYS A 123 -13.22 1.93 21.82
C LYS A 123 -12.83 2.36 20.40
N SER A 124 -11.61 2.89 20.25
CA SER A 124 -10.97 3.23 18.96
C SER A 124 -11.82 4.14 18.04
N PRO A 125 -12.29 5.30 18.50
CA PRO A 125 -13.13 6.20 17.71
C PRO A 125 -12.46 6.64 16.41
N CYS A 126 -11.15 6.83 16.41
CA CYS A 126 -10.38 7.18 15.20
C CYS A 126 -10.39 6.09 14.12
N TYR A 127 -10.36 4.82 14.52
CA TYR A 127 -10.43 3.71 13.56
C TYR A 127 -11.83 3.65 12.92
N LEU A 128 -12.88 3.76 13.72
CA LEU A 128 -14.25 3.75 13.24
C LEU A 128 -14.51 4.96 12.32
N CYS A 129 -14.09 6.15 12.73
CA CYS A 129 -14.17 7.35 11.93
C CYS A 129 -13.49 7.17 10.56
N ALA A 130 -12.25 6.67 10.54
CA ALA A 130 -11.52 6.42 9.30
C ALA A 130 -12.21 5.38 8.39
N ARG A 131 -12.84 4.37 8.97
CA ARG A 131 -13.61 3.34 8.23
C ARG A 131 -14.89 3.93 7.64
N MET A 132 -15.66 4.69 8.43
CA MET A 132 -16.89 5.35 7.98
C MET A 132 -16.58 6.37 6.88
N ARG A 133 -15.53 7.20 7.07
CA ARG A 133 -15.08 8.18 6.07
C ARG A 133 -14.81 7.52 4.72
N ARG A 134 -14.12 6.40 4.71
CA ARG A 134 -13.87 5.66 3.46
C ARG A 134 -15.15 5.18 2.80
N GLY A 135 -16.11 4.66 3.56
CA GLY A 135 -17.42 4.23 3.04
C GLY A 135 -18.16 5.36 2.33
N HIS A 136 -18.25 6.54 2.98
CA HIS A 136 -18.88 7.73 2.38
C HIS A 136 -18.13 8.23 1.13
N LEU A 137 -16.80 8.21 1.15
CA LEU A 137 -15.98 8.58 -0.01
C LEU A 137 -16.20 7.64 -1.19
N TYR A 138 -16.26 6.32 -0.95
CA TYR A 138 -16.57 5.35 -2.01
C TYR A 138 -17.95 5.58 -2.60
N LYS A 139 -18.97 5.72 -1.74
CA LYS A 139 -20.34 5.97 -2.20
C LYS A 139 -20.42 7.23 -3.06
N LYS A 140 -19.84 8.35 -2.59
CA LYS A 140 -19.85 9.62 -3.33
C LYS A 140 -19.07 9.53 -4.64
N ALA A 141 -17.96 8.81 -4.66
CA ALA A 141 -17.17 8.57 -5.86
C ALA A 141 -17.99 7.78 -6.92
N GLN A 142 -18.70 6.73 -6.50
CA GLN A 142 -19.60 5.97 -7.40
C GLN A 142 -20.73 6.84 -7.96
N GLU A 143 -21.36 7.68 -7.14
CA GLU A 143 -22.41 8.63 -7.59
C GLU A 143 -21.88 9.57 -8.69
N LEU A 144 -20.59 9.89 -8.68
CA LEU A 144 -19.93 10.72 -9.70
C LEU A 144 -19.39 9.92 -10.88
N GLY A 145 -19.63 8.61 -10.92
CA GLY A 145 -19.14 7.73 -11.97
C GLY A 145 -17.64 7.44 -11.89
N CYS A 146 -17.03 7.62 -10.70
CA CYS A 146 -15.63 7.25 -10.50
C CYS A 146 -15.52 5.75 -10.18
N ASN A 147 -14.47 5.12 -10.68
CA ASN A 147 -14.12 3.73 -10.37
C ASN A 147 -12.94 3.62 -9.38
N LYS A 148 -12.30 4.73 -9.04
CA LYS A 148 -11.18 4.77 -8.08
C LYS A 148 -11.31 5.92 -7.10
N ILE A 149 -10.82 5.69 -5.86
CA ILE A 149 -10.52 6.77 -4.90
C ILE A 149 -9.01 6.85 -4.68
N ALA A 150 -8.47 8.07 -4.68
CA ALA A 150 -7.06 8.34 -4.41
C ALA A 150 -6.89 8.96 -3.03
N LEU A 151 -6.00 8.40 -2.22
CA LEU A 151 -5.68 8.87 -0.87
C LEU A 151 -4.23 9.36 -0.79
N GLY A 152 -3.99 10.47 -0.10
CA GLY A 152 -2.71 11.16 0.02
C GLY A 152 -1.72 10.53 1.01
N HIS A 153 -1.69 9.20 1.14
CA HIS A 153 -0.67 8.52 1.92
C HIS A 153 0.65 8.51 1.15
N HIS A 154 1.74 8.73 1.88
CA HIS A 154 3.08 8.88 1.31
C HIS A 154 4.06 7.84 1.87
N TYR A 155 5.31 7.88 1.40
CA TYR A 155 6.36 6.90 1.75
C TYR A 155 6.53 6.71 3.26
N ASP A 156 6.53 7.81 4.03
CA ASP A 156 6.74 7.73 5.48
C ASP A 156 5.56 7.04 6.17
N ASP A 157 4.32 7.23 5.71
CA ASP A 157 3.15 6.47 6.19
C ASP A 157 3.29 4.96 5.95
N VAL A 158 3.88 4.57 4.83
CA VAL A 158 4.08 3.16 4.47
C VAL A 158 5.06 2.50 5.42
N ILE A 159 6.24 3.09 5.63
CA ILE A 159 7.27 2.53 6.53
C ILE A 159 6.82 2.52 7.99
N GLU A 160 6.13 3.58 8.44
CA GLU A 160 5.53 3.64 9.77
C GLU A 160 4.50 2.52 9.96
N THR A 161 3.59 2.33 9.00
CA THR A 161 2.57 1.28 9.06
C THR A 161 3.18 -0.11 9.06
N THR A 162 4.22 -0.34 8.27
CA THR A 162 4.94 -1.63 8.24
C THR A 162 5.52 -1.96 9.62
N LEU A 163 6.27 -1.04 10.22
CA LEU A 163 6.82 -1.25 11.57
C LEU A 163 5.74 -1.38 12.63
N MET A 164 4.70 -0.56 12.58
CA MET A 164 3.57 -0.67 13.52
C MET A 164 2.91 -2.04 13.44
N SER A 165 2.74 -2.60 12.26
CA SER A 165 2.17 -3.93 12.07
C SER A 165 3.03 -5.02 12.70
N MET A 166 4.34 -4.90 12.61
CA MET A 166 5.28 -5.85 13.24
C MET A 166 5.31 -5.69 14.76
N LEU A 167 5.50 -4.47 15.26
CA LEU A 167 5.78 -4.20 16.68
C LEU A 167 4.53 -4.31 17.57
N TRP A 168 3.37 -3.92 17.08
CA TRP A 168 2.13 -3.92 17.86
C TRP A 168 1.05 -4.85 17.31
N GLY A 169 1.13 -5.23 16.03
CA GLY A 169 0.16 -6.12 15.40
C GLY A 169 0.60 -7.58 15.31
N GLY A 170 1.89 -7.88 15.54
CA GLY A 170 2.44 -9.23 15.37
C GLY A 170 2.27 -9.78 13.94
N GLN A 171 2.27 -8.88 12.94
CA GLN A 171 2.02 -9.24 11.54
C GLN A 171 3.01 -8.52 10.62
N ILE A 172 3.50 -9.21 9.61
CA ILE A 172 4.29 -8.61 8.53
C ILE A 172 3.30 -8.20 7.43
N GLN A 173 2.90 -6.94 7.45
CA GLN A 173 2.02 -6.35 6.43
C GLN A 173 2.29 -4.87 6.28
N THR A 174 1.97 -4.34 5.10
CA THR A 174 2.16 -2.92 4.79
C THR A 174 0.88 -2.27 4.27
N MET A 175 0.95 -0.99 4.02
CA MET A 175 -0.08 -0.23 3.34
C MET A 175 0.05 -0.43 1.83
N MET A 176 -0.84 -1.21 1.22
CA MET A 176 -0.77 -1.52 -0.21
C MET A 176 -0.97 -0.28 -1.10
N PRO A 177 -0.22 -0.11 -2.19
CA PRO A 177 -0.38 1.02 -3.11
C PRO A 177 -1.70 1.01 -3.88
N LYS A 178 -2.27 -0.19 -4.14
CA LYS A 178 -3.54 -0.41 -4.84
C LYS A 178 -4.33 -1.51 -4.15
N LEU A 179 -5.63 -1.31 -3.98
CA LEU A 179 -6.54 -2.26 -3.31
C LEU A 179 -7.92 -2.25 -3.98
N HIS A 180 -8.47 -3.42 -4.24
CA HIS A 180 -9.90 -3.54 -4.54
C HIS A 180 -10.73 -3.29 -3.28
N SER A 181 -11.86 -2.63 -3.43
CA SER A 181 -12.83 -2.48 -2.35
C SER A 181 -13.59 -3.79 -2.14
N THR A 182 -13.70 -4.24 -0.89
CA THR A 182 -14.48 -5.43 -0.53
C THR A 182 -15.98 -5.15 -0.40
N ASN A 183 -16.38 -3.88 -0.25
CA ASN A 183 -17.76 -3.48 0.03
C ASN A 183 -18.39 -2.63 -1.09
N PHE A 184 -17.60 -2.20 -2.06
CA PHE A 184 -18.04 -1.37 -3.19
C PHE A 184 -17.52 -2.03 -4.46
N ASP A 185 -18.41 -2.73 -5.12
CA ASP A 185 -18.07 -3.48 -6.32
C ASP A 185 -17.51 -2.58 -7.43
N GLY A 186 -16.49 -3.06 -8.13
CA GLY A 186 -15.81 -2.32 -9.18
C GLY A 186 -14.97 -1.12 -8.72
N MET A 187 -14.88 -0.85 -7.40
CA MET A 187 -14.11 0.26 -6.86
C MET A 187 -12.71 -0.14 -6.40
N GLU A 188 -11.74 0.71 -6.67
CA GLU A 188 -10.37 0.57 -6.18
C GLU A 188 -9.93 1.77 -5.32
N LEU A 189 -8.99 1.52 -4.42
CA LEU A 189 -8.27 2.55 -3.67
C LEU A 189 -6.83 2.59 -4.16
N ILE A 190 -6.33 3.79 -4.47
CA ILE A 190 -4.96 4.00 -4.90
C ILE A 190 -4.23 5.01 -4.02
N ARG A 191 -2.89 4.86 -3.92
CA ARG A 191 -1.98 5.74 -3.15
C ARG A 191 -0.82 6.20 -4.04
N PRO A 192 -1.04 7.21 -4.88
CA PRO A 192 -0.03 7.58 -5.89
C PRO A 192 1.17 8.35 -5.32
N MET A 193 1.11 8.78 -4.04
CA MET A 193 2.24 9.42 -3.36
C MET A 193 3.19 8.41 -2.69
N TYR A 194 3.10 7.14 -3.01
CA TYR A 194 3.78 6.02 -2.36
C TYR A 194 5.32 6.16 -2.27
N TYR A 195 5.93 6.86 -3.23
CA TYR A 195 7.38 7.13 -3.28
C TYR A 195 7.77 8.54 -2.81
N ILE A 196 6.81 9.38 -2.42
CA ILE A 196 7.06 10.76 -2.02
C ILE A 196 7.34 10.82 -0.53
N ARG A 197 8.42 11.53 -0.15
CA ARG A 197 8.81 11.74 1.25
C ARG A 197 8.06 12.91 1.88
N GLU A 198 7.71 12.78 3.16
CA GLU A 198 7.05 13.85 3.92
C GLU A 198 7.87 15.15 3.93
N GLU A 199 9.19 15.04 4.02
CA GLU A 199 10.11 16.20 3.99
C GLU A 199 10.02 17.03 2.70
N ASP A 200 9.76 16.36 1.56
CA ASP A 200 9.60 17.04 0.28
C ASP A 200 8.22 17.69 0.13
N ILE A 201 7.18 17.11 0.75
CA ILE A 201 5.84 17.72 0.87
C ILE A 201 5.91 18.98 1.73
N ILE A 202 6.61 18.90 2.87
CA ILE A 202 6.83 20.05 3.76
C ILE A 202 7.60 21.15 3.03
N ALA A 203 8.67 20.81 2.33
CA ALA A 203 9.44 21.78 1.55
C ALA A 203 8.62 22.46 0.46
N TRP A 204 7.69 21.72 -0.19
CA TRP A 204 6.76 22.32 -1.16
C TRP A 204 5.78 23.28 -0.48
N ARG A 205 5.18 22.89 0.64
CA ARG A 205 4.29 23.72 1.45
C ARG A 205 4.97 25.05 1.83
N ASP A 206 6.18 24.95 2.39
CA ASP A 206 6.93 26.11 2.91
C ASP A 206 7.39 27.04 1.79
N ALA A 207 7.79 26.48 0.65
CA ALA A 207 8.20 27.26 -0.52
C ALA A 207 7.07 28.13 -1.12
N HIS A 208 5.81 27.84 -0.75
CA HIS A 208 4.63 28.57 -1.23
C HIS A 208 3.87 29.27 -0.08
N ASN A 209 4.43 29.25 1.15
CA ASN A 209 3.80 29.82 2.35
C ASN A 209 2.35 29.34 2.57
N LEU A 210 2.07 28.07 2.22
CA LEU A 210 0.75 27.49 2.34
C LEU A 210 0.47 27.07 3.79
N LYS A 211 -0.72 27.39 4.26
CA LYS A 211 -1.20 26.98 5.59
C LYS A 211 -2.29 25.92 5.40
N PHE A 212 -2.10 24.75 6.00
CA PHE A 212 -3.04 23.64 5.95
C PHE A 212 -3.54 23.27 7.34
N LEU A 213 -4.66 22.59 7.40
CA LEU A 213 -5.17 22.00 8.61
C LEU A 213 -4.18 20.94 9.14
N ARG A 214 -3.88 20.97 10.44
CA ARG A 214 -3.08 19.92 11.10
C ARG A 214 -3.93 18.69 11.38
N CYS A 215 -5.10 18.90 11.98
CA CYS A 215 -6.15 17.91 12.15
C CYS A 215 -7.48 18.65 12.22
N ALA A 216 -8.45 18.23 11.43
CA ALA A 216 -9.76 18.88 11.34
C ALA A 216 -10.81 18.20 12.23
N CYS A 217 -10.43 17.31 13.12
CA CYS A 217 -11.32 16.53 13.98
C CYS A 217 -11.58 17.27 15.28
N ARG A 218 -12.85 17.50 15.63
CA ARG A 218 -13.25 18.05 16.95
C ARG A 218 -12.77 17.18 18.12
N PHE A 219 -12.52 15.89 17.88
CA PHE A 219 -11.93 14.98 18.86
C PHE A 219 -10.48 15.31 19.18
N THR A 220 -9.67 15.71 18.18
CA THR A 220 -8.27 16.10 18.45
C THR A 220 -8.19 17.40 19.21
N GLU A 221 -9.12 18.33 19.02
CA GLU A 221 -9.21 19.55 19.83
C GLU A 221 -9.55 19.25 21.30
N ARG A 222 -10.37 18.21 21.57
CA ARG A 222 -10.68 17.73 22.94
C ARG A 222 -9.61 16.81 23.51
N LEU A 223 -8.91 16.03 22.67
CA LEU A 223 -7.92 15.02 23.08
C LEU A 223 -6.50 15.58 23.25
N GLU A 224 -6.25 16.84 22.92
CA GLU A 224 -5.04 17.53 23.45
C GLU A 224 -5.08 17.64 24.98
N GLY A 225 -6.21 17.31 25.61
CA GLY A 225 -6.40 17.25 27.06
C GLY A 225 -6.48 15.87 27.70
N GLU A 226 -7.08 14.86 27.09
CA GLU A 226 -7.30 13.55 27.76
C GLU A 226 -7.47 12.37 26.78
N GLY A 227 -6.55 11.42 26.82
CA GLY A 227 -6.89 9.97 26.83
C GLY A 227 -6.88 9.14 25.54
N ASP A 228 -7.06 9.62 24.30
CA ASP A 228 -6.91 8.76 23.10
C ASP A 228 -5.53 8.91 22.42
N ALA A 229 -4.57 9.22 23.25
CA ALA A 229 -3.16 9.32 22.94
C ALA A 229 -2.55 8.00 22.42
N GLU A 230 -3.22 6.84 22.51
CA GLU A 230 -2.54 5.55 22.31
C GLU A 230 -2.21 5.26 20.84
N SER A 231 -3.14 5.41 19.89
CA SER A 231 -2.81 5.19 18.48
C SER A 231 -1.99 6.33 17.88
N ALA A 232 -2.27 7.58 18.28
CA ALA A 232 -1.44 8.73 17.94
C ALA A 232 -0.07 8.64 18.63
N SER A 233 0.01 8.06 19.84
CA SER A 233 1.23 7.75 20.58
C SER A 233 2.05 6.69 19.87
N LYS A 234 1.48 5.56 19.45
CA LYS A 234 2.18 4.47 18.75
C LYS A 234 2.80 4.93 17.43
N ARG A 235 2.09 5.73 16.64
CA ARG A 235 2.66 6.30 15.40
C ARG A 235 3.79 7.30 15.69
N LYS A 236 3.63 8.17 16.67
CA LYS A 236 4.70 9.09 17.09
C LYS A 236 5.91 8.34 17.62
N GLU A 237 5.70 7.29 18.39
CA GLU A 237 6.75 6.41 18.91
C GLU A 237 7.50 5.71 17.78
N THR A 238 6.76 5.11 16.82
CA THR A 238 7.35 4.50 15.61
C THR A 238 8.20 5.50 14.83
N LYS A 239 7.69 6.70 14.61
CA LYS A 239 8.42 7.78 13.92
C LYS A 239 9.72 8.13 14.65
N ARG A 240 9.68 8.23 15.99
CA ARG A 240 10.89 8.47 16.81
C ARG A 240 11.88 7.32 16.70
N LEU A 241 11.40 6.07 16.76
CA LEU A 241 12.24 4.89 16.61
C LEU A 241 12.93 4.86 15.24
N ILE A 242 12.22 5.12 14.15
CA ILE A 242 12.83 5.22 12.81
C ILE A 242 13.91 6.30 12.78
N GLN A 243 13.63 7.49 13.36
CA GLN A 243 14.60 8.58 13.43
C GLN A 243 15.84 8.22 14.26
N GLN A 244 15.68 7.46 15.34
CA GLN A 244 16.81 6.97 16.14
C GLN A 244 17.66 5.97 15.35
N LEU A 245 17.02 4.99 14.72
CA LEU A 245 17.70 4.00 13.89
C LEU A 245 18.41 4.63 12.70
N LYS A 246 17.87 5.69 12.12
CA LYS A 246 18.47 6.43 11.00
C LYS A 246 19.81 7.07 11.36
N LYS A 247 20.05 7.39 12.64
CA LYS A 247 21.34 7.93 13.10
C LYS A 247 22.47 6.92 12.98
N SER A 248 22.20 5.64 13.23
CA SER A 248 23.18 4.54 13.14
C SER A 248 23.16 3.88 11.76
N ASN A 249 22.02 3.85 11.08
CA ASN A 249 21.88 3.27 9.75
C ASN A 249 21.08 4.21 8.83
N PRO A 250 21.75 5.03 8.01
CA PRO A 250 21.08 5.95 7.07
C PRO A 250 20.14 5.26 6.07
N ALA A 251 20.33 3.96 5.80
CA ALA A 251 19.52 3.18 4.86
C ALA A 251 18.26 2.57 5.51
N VAL A 252 18.04 2.74 6.83
CA VAL A 252 16.97 2.04 7.55
C VAL A 252 15.59 2.26 6.96
N GLU A 253 15.26 3.46 6.53
CA GLU A 253 13.97 3.77 5.92
C GLU A 253 13.78 3.02 4.60
N ALA A 254 14.81 2.98 3.76
CA ALA A 254 14.80 2.22 2.51
C ALA A 254 14.73 0.71 2.77
N ASN A 255 15.43 0.22 3.79
CA ASN A 255 15.40 -1.20 4.16
C ASN A 255 14.01 -1.63 4.63
N ILE A 256 13.32 -0.83 5.47
CA ILE A 256 11.95 -1.11 5.89
C ILE A 256 11.01 -1.12 4.68
N PHE A 257 11.13 -0.16 3.77
CA PHE A 257 10.31 -0.09 2.57
C PHE A 257 10.55 -1.30 1.66
N ASN A 258 11.81 -1.61 1.38
CA ASN A 258 12.20 -2.69 0.47
C ASN A 258 11.91 -4.09 1.05
N SER A 259 11.89 -4.26 2.37
CA SER A 259 11.57 -5.55 2.99
C SER A 259 10.21 -6.09 2.57
N MET A 260 9.26 -5.19 2.26
CA MET A 260 7.93 -5.58 1.78
C MET A 260 7.86 -5.91 0.29
N HIS A 261 8.92 -5.62 -0.46
CA HIS A 261 9.08 -5.98 -1.87
C HIS A 261 9.94 -7.23 -2.07
N ASN A 262 10.64 -7.68 -1.01
CA ASN A 262 11.60 -8.79 -1.04
C ASN A 262 11.28 -9.81 0.06
N VAL A 263 10.04 -10.29 0.10
CA VAL A 263 9.63 -11.33 1.05
C VAL A 263 9.96 -12.71 0.47
N ALA A 264 10.86 -13.45 1.14
CA ALA A 264 11.14 -14.84 0.82
C ALA A 264 10.14 -15.73 1.59
N LEU A 265 9.18 -16.31 0.88
CA LEU A 265 8.10 -17.09 1.51
C LEU A 265 8.58 -18.42 2.09
N ASP A 266 9.62 -18.99 1.54
CA ASP A 266 10.34 -20.19 2.01
C ASP A 266 11.17 -19.95 3.29
N ALA A 267 11.43 -18.69 3.63
CA ALA A 267 12.11 -18.27 4.86
C ALA A 267 11.15 -17.78 5.97
N VAL A 268 9.83 -17.98 5.83
CA VAL A 268 8.84 -17.66 6.87
C VAL A 268 8.15 -18.90 7.39
N ILE A 269 7.86 -18.93 8.69
CA ILE A 269 7.23 -20.11 9.34
C ILE A 269 5.81 -20.34 8.82
N ALA A 270 5.05 -19.25 8.60
CA ALA A 270 3.70 -19.32 8.06
C ALA A 270 3.30 -18.00 7.41
N TYR A 271 2.46 -18.07 6.39
CA TYR A 271 1.87 -16.91 5.75
C TYR A 271 0.40 -17.14 5.40
N LYS A 272 -0.34 -16.07 5.12
CA LYS A 272 -1.74 -16.14 4.70
C LYS A 272 -1.92 -15.56 3.32
N THR A 273 -2.60 -16.28 2.44
CA THR A 273 -3.02 -15.76 1.13
C THR A 273 -4.46 -16.18 0.85
N LYS A 274 -5.27 -15.26 0.31
CA LYS A 274 -6.71 -15.47 0.01
C LYS A 274 -7.50 -16.13 1.16
N GLY A 275 -7.17 -15.77 2.41
CA GLY A 275 -7.83 -16.31 3.61
C GLY A 275 -7.30 -17.68 4.10
N GLN A 276 -6.48 -18.37 3.31
CA GLN A 276 -5.84 -19.63 3.70
C GLN A 276 -4.50 -19.37 4.40
N LYS A 277 -4.23 -20.16 5.43
CA LYS A 277 -2.95 -20.18 6.14
C LYS A 277 -2.09 -21.30 5.56
N HIS A 278 -0.86 -20.95 5.17
CA HIS A 278 0.18 -21.87 4.72
C HIS A 278 1.26 -21.95 5.80
N HIS A 279 1.79 -23.11 6.01
CA HIS A 279 2.85 -23.37 6.99
C HIS A 279 4.05 -24.02 6.30
N PHE A 280 5.28 -23.75 6.72
CA PHE A 280 6.46 -24.32 6.09
C PHE A 280 6.45 -25.86 6.08
N LEU A 281 5.79 -26.48 7.08
CA LEU A 281 5.64 -27.95 7.11
C LEU A 281 4.78 -28.51 5.98
N ASP A 282 3.96 -27.70 5.32
CA ASP A 282 3.14 -28.16 4.19
C ASP A 282 4.07 -28.50 3.02
N SER A 283 4.98 -27.59 2.65
CA SER A 283 5.99 -27.85 1.62
C SER A 283 7.04 -28.89 2.05
N TYR A 284 7.45 -28.86 3.33
CA TYR A 284 8.43 -29.81 3.88
C TYR A 284 7.92 -31.25 3.80
N LYS A 285 6.62 -31.48 4.00
CA LYS A 285 5.99 -32.80 3.83
C LYS A 285 5.84 -33.20 2.38
N GLU A 286 5.57 -32.24 1.48
CA GLU A 286 5.49 -32.50 0.04
C GLU A 286 6.86 -32.88 -0.55
N GLU A 287 7.95 -32.31 -0.07
CA GLU A 287 9.32 -32.68 -0.48
C GLU A 287 9.72 -34.10 -0.04
N LEU A 288 9.08 -34.61 1.02
CA LEU A 288 9.27 -36.00 1.49
C LEU A 288 8.35 -37.00 0.75
N MET A 289 7.33 -36.53 0.04
CA MET A 289 6.45 -37.39 -0.73
C MET A 289 7.01 -37.64 -2.13
N LEU A 290 7.14 -38.91 -2.50
CA LEU A 290 7.55 -39.29 -3.85
C LEU A 290 6.54 -38.75 -4.89
N PRO A 291 7.02 -38.28 -6.05
CA PRO A 291 6.15 -37.84 -7.13
C PRO A 291 5.13 -38.92 -7.54
N ASN A 292 3.87 -38.54 -7.68
CA ASN A 292 2.82 -39.48 -8.10
C ASN A 292 2.86 -39.81 -9.59
N ASP A 293 3.31 -38.90 -10.45
CA ASP A 293 3.50 -39.12 -11.87
C ASP A 293 4.69 -40.04 -12.10
N PRO A 294 4.52 -41.18 -12.82
CA PRO A 294 5.57 -42.17 -12.99
C PRO A 294 6.82 -41.64 -13.72
N MET A 295 6.67 -40.73 -14.69
CA MET A 295 7.80 -40.15 -15.44
C MET A 295 8.60 -39.18 -14.56
N ILE A 296 7.91 -38.39 -13.74
CA ILE A 296 8.54 -37.49 -12.77
C ILE A 296 9.23 -38.31 -11.67
N LEU A 297 8.56 -39.36 -11.16
CA LEU A 297 9.11 -40.31 -10.21
C LEU A 297 10.40 -40.96 -10.72
N LEU A 298 10.40 -41.44 -11.98
CA LEU A 298 11.56 -42.04 -12.64
C LEU A 298 12.76 -41.06 -12.63
N SER A 299 12.51 -39.84 -13.08
CA SER A 299 13.55 -38.79 -13.10
C SER A 299 14.07 -38.47 -11.71
N TYR A 300 13.17 -38.33 -10.74
CA TYR A 300 13.51 -38.05 -9.35
C TYR A 300 14.35 -39.17 -8.72
N ILE A 301 13.91 -40.43 -8.81
CA ILE A 301 14.58 -41.59 -8.24
C ILE A 301 15.97 -41.77 -8.90
N ASN A 302 16.06 -41.74 -10.21
CA ASN A 302 17.33 -41.90 -10.92
C ASN A 302 18.34 -40.79 -10.60
N THR A 303 17.86 -39.55 -10.42
CA THR A 303 18.72 -38.44 -9.98
C THR A 303 19.23 -38.65 -8.57
N LYS A 304 18.37 -39.05 -7.63
CA LYS A 304 18.76 -39.33 -6.24
C LYS A 304 19.73 -40.50 -6.13
N LEU A 305 19.49 -41.59 -6.88
CA LEU A 305 20.39 -42.76 -6.92
C LEU A 305 21.77 -42.37 -7.47
N ARG A 306 21.83 -41.54 -8.50
CA ARG A 306 23.07 -41.06 -9.08
C ARG A 306 23.86 -40.18 -8.12
N ASP A 307 23.21 -39.24 -7.44
CA ASP A 307 23.87 -38.16 -6.73
C ASP A 307 24.05 -38.44 -5.23
N ASN A 308 23.13 -39.20 -4.59
CA ASN A 308 23.06 -39.29 -3.14
C ASN A 308 23.10 -40.72 -2.58
N TYR A 309 22.54 -41.70 -3.28
CA TYR A 309 22.37 -43.06 -2.73
C TYR A 309 23.05 -44.14 -3.56
N LYS A 310 23.69 -45.09 -2.87
CA LYS A 310 24.41 -46.21 -3.54
C LYS A 310 23.49 -47.37 -3.93
N THR A 311 22.30 -47.45 -3.36
CA THR A 311 21.31 -48.51 -3.63
C THR A 311 19.90 -47.99 -3.51
N LEU A 312 18.94 -48.65 -4.16
CA LEU A 312 17.53 -48.33 -4.02
C LEU A 312 17.03 -48.55 -2.59
N ASP A 313 17.54 -49.56 -1.88
CA ASP A 313 17.18 -49.82 -0.48
C ASP A 313 17.58 -48.64 0.43
N ALA A 314 18.80 -48.13 0.30
CA ALA A 314 19.27 -46.99 1.08
C ALA A 314 18.45 -45.71 0.80
N LEU A 315 18.00 -45.53 -0.44
CA LEU A 315 17.10 -44.42 -0.79
C LEU A 315 15.72 -44.60 -0.15
N CYS A 316 15.16 -45.81 -0.22
CA CYS A 316 13.85 -46.09 0.34
C CYS A 316 13.84 -45.99 1.86
N ASP A 317 14.88 -46.45 2.53
CA ASP A 317 15.02 -46.34 4.01
C ASP A 317 15.10 -44.87 4.45
N ASP A 318 15.86 -44.04 3.76
CA ASP A 318 16.02 -42.61 4.08
C ASP A 318 14.74 -41.81 3.83
N LEU A 319 14.09 -42.06 2.70
CA LEU A 319 12.83 -41.40 2.32
C LEU A 319 11.59 -42.02 2.98
N GLN A 320 11.75 -43.09 3.79
CA GLN A 320 10.66 -43.89 4.37
C GLN A 320 9.61 -44.32 3.33
N ALA A 321 10.09 -44.70 2.13
CA ALA A 321 9.28 -45.05 0.99
C ALA A 321 9.19 -46.56 0.79
N ASP A 322 8.02 -47.07 0.36
CA ASP A 322 7.88 -48.48 0.03
C ASP A 322 8.54 -48.81 -1.34
N LYS A 323 9.63 -49.54 -1.29
CA LYS A 323 10.37 -50.00 -2.47
C LYS A 323 9.48 -50.67 -3.50
N LYS A 324 8.54 -51.54 -3.03
CA LYS A 324 7.64 -52.28 -3.91
C LYS A 324 6.68 -51.33 -4.66
N GLU A 325 6.20 -50.30 -3.98
CA GLU A 325 5.35 -49.31 -4.61
C GLU A 325 6.08 -48.54 -5.72
N ILE A 326 7.35 -48.15 -5.45
CA ILE A 326 8.21 -47.47 -6.46
C ILE A 326 8.41 -48.43 -7.68
N GLU A 327 8.83 -49.68 -7.42
CA GLU A 327 9.06 -50.67 -8.50
C GLU A 327 7.79 -50.94 -9.31
N GLN A 328 6.63 -51.04 -8.67
CA GLN A 328 5.33 -51.20 -9.35
C GLN A 328 4.95 -49.98 -10.20
N LYS A 329 5.09 -48.80 -9.69
CA LYS A 329 4.77 -47.56 -10.44
C LYS A 329 5.68 -47.39 -11.65
N LEU A 330 6.97 -47.74 -11.53
CA LEU A 330 7.92 -47.57 -12.61
C LEU A 330 7.85 -48.73 -13.61
N SER A 331 7.55 -49.95 -13.18
CA SER A 331 7.30 -51.09 -14.10
C SER A 331 6.04 -50.90 -14.96
N ALA A 332 5.07 -50.13 -14.47
CA ALA A 332 3.88 -49.78 -15.27
C ALA A 332 4.18 -48.89 -16.50
N ILE A 333 5.38 -48.31 -16.56
CA ILE A 333 5.91 -47.52 -17.66
C ILE A 333 7.16 -48.19 -18.29
N ASP A 334 7.31 -49.52 -18.10
CA ASP A 334 8.38 -50.35 -18.64
C ASP A 334 9.81 -50.06 -18.10
N TYR A 335 9.93 -49.51 -16.91
CA TYR A 335 11.23 -49.29 -16.27
C TYR A 335 11.45 -50.24 -15.10
N ILE A 336 12.62 -50.90 -15.08
CA ILE A 336 13.01 -51.90 -14.10
C ILE A 336 14.35 -51.43 -13.44
N TYR A 337 14.47 -51.65 -12.13
CA TYR A 337 15.69 -51.30 -11.41
C TYR A 337 16.85 -52.22 -11.73
N ASP A 338 17.93 -51.66 -12.26
CA ASP A 338 19.21 -52.36 -12.46
C ASP A 338 20.17 -52.03 -11.30
N ALA A 339 20.39 -53.04 -10.47
CA ALA A 339 21.24 -52.89 -9.28
C ALA A 339 22.75 -52.70 -9.64
N LYS A 340 23.19 -53.11 -10.82
CA LYS A 340 24.60 -52.89 -11.28
C LYS A 340 24.80 -51.48 -11.73
N LEU A 341 23.84 -50.87 -12.36
CA LEU A 341 23.87 -49.49 -12.84
C LEU A 341 23.31 -48.51 -11.83
N ASN A 342 22.74 -49.00 -10.72
CA ASN A 342 22.08 -48.24 -9.67
C ASN A 342 21.08 -47.23 -10.24
N ARG A 343 20.20 -47.67 -11.14
CA ARG A 343 19.17 -46.84 -11.75
C ARG A 343 18.04 -47.69 -12.37
N PHE A 344 16.89 -47.07 -12.58
CA PHE A 344 15.81 -47.63 -13.38
C PHE A 344 16.11 -47.43 -14.89
N ILE A 345 15.98 -48.49 -15.65
CA ILE A 345 16.22 -48.53 -17.12
C ILE A 345 15.06 -49.19 -17.83
#